data_60ac6bd95b3d0a4f9ba59a7bd36732c3
#
_entry.id   60ac6bd95b3d0a4f9ba59a7bd36732c3
#
_cell.length_a   1.000
_cell.length_b   1.000
_cell.length_c   1.000
_cell.angle_alpha   90.00
_cell.angle_beta   90.00
_cell.angle_gamma   90.00
#
_symmetry.space_group_name_H-M   'P 1'
#
loop_
_entity.id
_entity.type
_entity.pdbx_description
1 polymer ?
#
loop_
_entity_poly.entity_id
_entity_poly.type
_entity_poly.pdbx_seq_one_letter_code
_entity_poly.pdbx_strand_id
1 'polypeptide(L)'
;MEDIYTMNAYIEEVIAKVKARDAHEPLFIQTVEEVLRSLEPMVEKHPEYQENALLERMVEPERVIEFRVPWVDDAGKVQVNRGFRVQFNSAIGPYKGGIRFNKNVALDTMKFLGFEQTFKNSLTSLPMGGGKGGSDFDPTGKSEREIMRFCQSFMTELQRHIGPNVDVPAGDMGVGGREIGFMFGQYKRIKDAYENGVLTGKGLSFGGSLIRPEATGFGAVYYLCEVLKHEKDTIVGKTIAVSGFGNVAWGVTKKAAELGGKVVTLSGPDGYIYDPEGITTEEKINYMLEMNASRRNRVQDYADKFGVEFFPKEKPFGRKVDIVMPCAMQNDVLMESAEKIVANGVKYYIEVANMPTTNDALFYMMKQEGMIVAPSKAVNAGGVAVSGLEMSQNSERLAWSAEEVDTKLHNIMINIHKASMEAAEEAGLGYNLVAGANLAGFKKVADAMMAQGIV
;
A
#
# COMPACT_ATOMS: atom_id res chain seq x y z
N MET A 1 23.75 -8.89 -17.68
CA MET A 1 22.82 -7.76 -17.48
C MET A 1 23.54 -6.61 -16.76
N GLU A 2 24.76 -6.32 -17.21
CA GLU A 2 25.70 -5.42 -16.52
C GLU A 2 26.00 -4.11 -17.26
N ASP A 3 25.31 -3.78 -18.37
CA ASP A 3 25.77 -2.69 -19.23
C ASP A 3 24.66 -1.76 -19.72
N ILE A 4 23.87 -1.11 -18.84
CA ILE A 4 22.99 -0.01 -19.28
C ILE A 4 23.07 1.24 -18.38
N TYR A 5 23.63 1.17 -17.19
CA TYR A 5 23.85 2.36 -16.35
C TYR A 5 25.32 2.44 -15.93
N THR A 6 26.01 3.50 -16.34
CA THR A 6 27.20 3.97 -15.63
C THR A 6 26.71 4.41 -14.26
N MET A 7 26.76 3.47 -13.28
CA MET A 7 26.16 3.66 -11.96
C MET A 7 26.72 4.91 -11.30
N ASN A 8 25.84 5.80 -10.86
CA ASN A 8 26.24 7.03 -10.19
C ASN A 8 27.06 6.70 -8.94
N ALA A 9 28.31 7.17 -8.89
CA ALA A 9 29.27 6.82 -7.84
C ALA A 9 28.75 7.18 -6.44
N TYR A 10 28.00 8.26 -6.30
CA TYR A 10 27.40 8.68 -5.03
C TYR A 10 26.34 7.66 -4.56
N ILE A 11 25.46 7.21 -5.45
CA ILE A 11 24.46 6.19 -5.13
C ILE A 11 25.11 4.89 -4.64
N GLU A 12 26.14 4.41 -5.36
CA GLU A 12 26.85 3.18 -4.97
C GLU A 12 27.60 3.32 -3.64
N GLU A 13 28.16 4.49 -3.36
CA GLU A 13 28.79 4.77 -2.07
C GLU A 13 27.77 4.70 -0.92
N VAL A 14 26.58 5.28 -1.10
CA VAL A 14 25.51 5.23 -0.09
C VAL A 14 24.99 3.79 0.12
N ILE A 15 24.77 3.05 -0.96
CA ILE A 15 24.38 1.63 -0.90
C ILE A 15 25.44 0.80 -0.16
N ALA A 16 26.72 1.02 -0.45
CA ALA A 16 27.81 0.31 0.24
C ALA A 16 27.85 0.62 1.74
N LYS A 17 27.62 1.87 2.14
CA LYS A 17 27.50 2.28 3.55
C LYS A 17 26.34 1.57 4.25
N VAL A 18 25.15 1.51 3.61
CA VAL A 18 23.98 0.81 4.16
C VAL A 18 24.25 -0.69 4.30
N LYS A 19 24.83 -1.34 3.28
CA LYS A 19 25.19 -2.76 3.34
C LYS A 19 26.17 -3.09 4.48
N ALA A 20 27.13 -2.22 4.72
CA ALA A 20 28.11 -2.42 5.79
C ALA A 20 27.51 -2.22 7.19
N ARG A 21 26.65 -1.21 7.34
CA ARG A 21 26.02 -0.85 8.62
C ARG A 21 24.90 -1.82 9.01
N ASP A 22 24.03 -2.13 8.07
CA ASP A 22 22.78 -2.85 8.30
C ASP A 22 22.84 -4.31 7.79
N ALA A 23 24.01 -4.95 7.79
CA ALA A 23 24.27 -6.28 7.21
C ALA A 23 23.29 -7.40 7.68
N HIS A 24 22.60 -7.20 8.79
CA HIS A 24 21.61 -8.13 9.36
C HIS A 24 20.16 -7.78 8.96
N GLU A 25 19.95 -6.79 8.07
CA GLU A 25 18.65 -6.30 7.62
C GLU A 25 18.49 -6.45 6.08
N PRO A 26 18.42 -7.69 5.55
CA PRO A 26 18.47 -7.94 4.11
C PRO A 26 17.29 -7.33 3.33
N LEU A 27 16.09 -7.29 3.91
CA LEU A 27 14.92 -6.69 3.24
C LEU A 27 15.07 -5.18 3.11
N PHE A 28 15.58 -4.53 4.15
CA PHE A 28 15.84 -3.09 4.11
C PHE A 28 16.92 -2.75 3.09
N ILE A 29 18.05 -3.48 3.09
CA ILE A 29 19.14 -3.30 2.11
C ILE A 29 18.62 -3.43 0.69
N GLN A 30 17.89 -4.50 0.40
CA GLN A 30 17.32 -4.73 -0.94
C GLN A 30 16.44 -3.56 -1.38
N THR A 31 15.56 -3.08 -0.50
CA THR A 31 14.65 -1.98 -0.83
C THR A 31 15.40 -0.67 -1.06
N VAL A 32 16.41 -0.37 -0.24
CA VAL A 32 17.28 0.80 -0.45
C VAL A 32 17.99 0.73 -1.81
N GLU A 33 18.57 -0.42 -2.15
CA GLU A 33 19.21 -0.64 -3.46
C GLU A 33 18.27 -0.37 -4.63
N GLU A 34 17.09 -0.99 -4.60
CA GLU A 34 16.08 -0.85 -5.66
C GLU A 34 15.61 0.60 -5.83
N VAL A 35 15.33 1.28 -4.71
CA VAL A 35 14.87 2.67 -4.75
C VAL A 35 15.99 3.60 -5.21
N LEU A 36 17.17 3.57 -4.58
CA LEU A 36 18.24 4.52 -4.93
C LEU A 36 18.72 4.39 -6.39
N ARG A 37 18.82 3.17 -6.92
CA ARG A 37 19.17 2.98 -8.33
C ARG A 37 18.12 3.56 -9.28
N SER A 38 16.86 3.54 -8.91
CA SER A 38 15.79 4.15 -9.71
C SER A 38 15.84 5.69 -9.73
N LEU A 39 16.62 6.30 -8.83
CA LEU A 39 16.76 7.76 -8.70
C LEU A 39 17.92 8.35 -9.50
N GLU A 40 18.75 7.52 -10.14
CA GLU A 40 19.96 7.94 -10.87
C GLU A 40 19.71 9.12 -11.81
N PRO A 41 18.68 9.14 -12.68
CA PRO A 41 18.45 10.25 -13.60
C PRO A 41 18.20 11.61 -12.91
N MET A 42 17.75 11.59 -11.66
CA MET A 42 17.52 12.79 -10.88
C MET A 42 18.78 13.20 -10.10
N VAL A 43 19.46 12.25 -9.49
CA VAL A 43 20.67 12.50 -8.68
C VAL A 43 21.79 13.10 -9.56
N GLU A 44 21.93 12.65 -10.80
CA GLU A 44 22.89 13.22 -11.75
C GLU A 44 22.65 14.69 -12.08
N LYS A 45 21.41 15.14 -12.06
CA LYS A 45 21.02 16.53 -12.33
C LYS A 45 21.16 17.45 -11.11
N HIS A 46 21.35 16.89 -9.91
CA HIS A 46 21.31 17.58 -8.63
C HIS A 46 22.54 17.30 -7.77
N PRO A 47 23.73 17.84 -8.11
CA PRO A 47 24.97 17.63 -7.33
C PRO A 47 24.83 18.12 -5.88
N GLU A 48 23.95 19.08 -5.61
CA GLU A 48 23.63 19.57 -4.27
C GLU A 48 23.09 18.47 -3.33
N TYR A 49 22.55 17.38 -3.86
CA TYR A 49 22.11 16.25 -3.02
C TYR A 49 23.30 15.56 -2.35
N GLN A 50 24.40 15.37 -3.06
CA GLN A 50 25.63 14.82 -2.49
C GLN A 50 26.28 15.79 -1.50
N GLU A 51 26.36 17.08 -1.85
CA GLU A 51 26.94 18.11 -0.99
C GLU A 51 26.25 18.21 0.37
N ASN A 52 24.95 17.90 0.42
CA ASN A 52 24.12 17.93 1.64
C ASN A 52 23.86 16.55 2.24
N ALA A 53 24.54 15.49 1.79
CA ALA A 53 24.36 14.11 2.23
C ALA A 53 22.88 13.69 2.26
N LEU A 54 22.12 14.08 1.22
CA LEU A 54 20.68 13.90 1.18
C LEU A 54 20.28 12.42 1.20
N LEU A 55 20.94 11.59 0.39
CA LEU A 55 20.63 10.17 0.31
C LEU A 55 20.98 9.44 1.62
N GLU A 56 22.12 9.77 2.25
CA GLU A 56 22.50 9.24 3.54
C GLU A 56 21.46 9.52 4.62
N ARG A 57 20.95 10.77 4.68
CA ARG A 57 19.86 11.15 5.60
C ARG A 57 18.55 10.47 5.27
N MET A 58 18.27 10.26 3.99
CA MET A 58 17.02 9.66 3.52
C MET A 58 16.92 8.16 3.78
N VAL A 59 18.05 7.45 3.78
CA VAL A 59 18.09 6.00 4.08
C VAL A 59 18.29 5.70 5.58
N GLU A 60 18.35 6.72 6.41
CA GLU A 60 18.43 6.58 7.87
C GLU A 60 17.08 6.97 8.48
N PRO A 61 16.39 6.08 9.23
CA PRO A 61 15.19 6.49 9.94
C PRO A 61 15.51 7.54 11.01
N GLU A 62 14.66 8.55 11.16
CA GLU A 62 14.84 9.58 12.18
C GLU A 62 14.81 9.00 13.59
N ARG A 63 13.98 7.96 13.82
CA ARG A 63 13.90 7.24 15.10
C ARG A 63 13.45 5.80 14.91
N VAL A 64 14.04 4.91 15.70
CA VAL A 64 13.59 3.54 15.88
C VAL A 64 13.24 3.33 17.35
N ILE A 65 12.05 2.84 17.61
CA ILE A 65 11.53 2.56 18.95
C ILE A 65 11.22 1.07 19.03
N GLU A 66 11.89 0.36 19.92
CA GLU A 66 11.64 -1.04 20.24
C GLU A 66 11.24 -1.14 21.71
N PHE A 67 10.19 -1.91 21.99
CA PHE A 67 9.66 -2.04 23.35
C PHE A 67 9.08 -3.42 23.62
N ARG A 68 9.08 -3.80 24.89
CA ARG A 68 8.49 -5.05 25.38
C ARG A 68 6.98 -4.90 25.56
N VAL A 69 6.22 -5.91 25.12
CA VAL A 69 4.77 -5.96 25.26
C VAL A 69 4.37 -7.21 26.07
N PRO A 70 4.27 -7.12 27.42
CA PRO A 70 3.78 -8.21 28.26
C PRO A 70 2.25 -8.22 28.28
N TRP A 71 1.65 -9.39 28.20
CA TRP A 71 0.20 -9.56 28.29
C TRP A 71 -0.14 -10.95 28.87
N VAL A 72 -1.41 -11.15 29.25
CA VAL A 72 -1.87 -12.42 29.87
C VAL A 72 -2.86 -13.08 28.94
N ASP A 73 -2.65 -14.36 28.60
CA ASP A 73 -3.56 -15.16 27.79
C ASP A 73 -4.80 -15.61 28.57
N ASP A 74 -5.72 -16.31 27.91
CA ASP A 74 -6.95 -16.77 28.53
C ASP A 74 -6.73 -17.90 29.57
N ALA A 75 -5.56 -18.56 29.53
CA ALA A 75 -5.13 -19.53 30.54
C ALA A 75 -4.47 -18.88 31.77
N GLY A 76 -4.36 -17.55 31.80
CA GLY A 76 -3.69 -16.82 32.88
C GLY A 76 -2.15 -16.82 32.79
N LYS A 77 -1.58 -17.28 31.70
CA LYS A 77 -0.13 -17.31 31.49
C LYS A 77 0.37 -15.98 30.93
N VAL A 78 1.48 -15.49 31.47
CA VAL A 78 2.15 -14.29 30.96
C VAL A 78 2.84 -14.61 29.64
N GLN A 79 2.55 -13.80 28.63
CA GLN A 79 3.18 -13.80 27.31
C GLN A 79 3.98 -12.51 27.14
N VAL A 80 5.04 -12.55 26.34
CA VAL A 80 5.88 -11.39 26.04
C VAL A 80 6.18 -11.34 24.57
N ASN A 81 5.84 -10.22 23.94
CA ASN A 81 6.13 -9.91 22.56
C ASN A 81 7.01 -8.65 22.45
N ARG A 82 7.56 -8.41 21.26
CA ARG A 82 8.22 -7.17 20.90
C ARG A 82 7.28 -6.25 20.15
N GLY A 83 7.33 -4.97 20.49
CA GLY A 83 6.70 -3.90 19.71
C GLY A 83 7.75 -3.04 19.03
N PHE A 84 7.43 -2.56 17.82
CA PHE A 84 8.29 -1.70 17.02
C PHE A 84 7.51 -0.50 16.51
N ARG A 85 8.18 0.68 16.49
CA ARG A 85 7.76 1.84 15.69
C ARG A 85 8.97 2.48 15.04
N VAL A 86 9.00 2.50 13.72
CA VAL A 86 9.99 3.22 12.93
C VAL A 86 9.35 4.53 12.47
N GLN A 87 9.88 5.63 12.97
CA GLN A 87 9.58 6.99 12.55
C GLN A 87 10.63 7.35 11.51
N PHE A 88 10.27 7.14 10.23
CA PHE A 88 11.27 7.09 9.18
C PHE A 88 11.67 8.48 8.68
N ASN A 89 10.69 9.28 8.26
CA ASN A 89 10.94 10.61 7.71
C ASN A 89 9.74 11.52 7.97
N SER A 90 9.97 12.71 8.50
CA SER A 90 8.95 13.72 8.84
C SER A 90 9.01 14.98 7.99
N ALA A 91 9.83 15.03 6.94
CA ALA A 91 10.05 16.25 6.17
C ALA A 91 8.78 16.86 5.55
N ILE A 92 7.78 16.04 5.22
CA ILE A 92 6.53 16.48 4.60
C ILE A 92 5.29 16.38 5.49
N GLY A 93 5.45 15.98 6.76
CA GLY A 93 4.35 15.89 7.73
C GLY A 93 4.62 14.88 8.83
N PRO A 94 3.67 14.69 9.76
CA PRO A 94 3.80 13.69 10.82
C PRO A 94 4.05 12.31 10.24
N TYR A 95 4.83 11.47 10.96
CA TYR A 95 5.06 10.09 10.54
C TYR A 95 3.72 9.39 10.34
N LYS A 96 3.57 8.65 9.26
CA LYS A 96 2.32 7.98 8.91
C LYS A 96 2.59 6.61 8.33
N GLY A 97 1.92 5.60 8.89
CA GLY A 97 2.00 4.24 8.39
C GLY A 97 1.36 3.22 9.34
N GLY A 98 1.08 2.03 8.80
CA GLY A 98 0.33 0.99 9.49
C GLY A 98 1.09 0.33 10.64
N ILE A 99 0.33 -0.31 11.53
CA ILE A 99 0.81 -1.26 12.55
C ILE A 99 0.46 -2.67 12.04
N ARG A 100 1.46 -3.55 12.00
CA ARG A 100 1.32 -4.95 11.57
C ARG A 100 1.47 -5.90 12.75
N PHE A 101 0.50 -6.82 12.92
CA PHE A 101 0.63 -7.94 13.85
C PHE A 101 0.79 -9.25 13.10
N ASN A 102 1.99 -9.79 13.15
CA ASN A 102 2.33 -11.07 12.50
C ASN A 102 3.59 -11.65 13.12
N LYS A 103 3.63 -12.96 13.32
CA LYS A 103 4.78 -13.67 13.92
C LYS A 103 6.14 -13.41 13.26
N ASN A 104 6.15 -12.95 12.02
CA ASN A 104 7.38 -12.69 11.24
C ASN A 104 7.79 -11.20 11.30
N VAL A 105 7.13 -10.37 12.09
CA VAL A 105 7.51 -8.96 12.24
C VAL A 105 8.85 -8.84 12.96
N ALA A 106 9.78 -8.14 12.33
CA ALA A 106 11.09 -7.81 12.86
C ALA A 106 11.44 -6.35 12.50
N LEU A 107 12.51 -5.81 13.07
CA LEU A 107 12.94 -4.44 12.79
C LEU A 107 13.24 -4.23 11.31
N ASP A 108 13.94 -5.16 10.66
CA ASP A 108 14.22 -5.16 9.22
C ASP A 108 12.95 -4.91 8.40
N THR A 109 11.88 -5.69 8.68
CA THR A 109 10.59 -5.54 8.02
C THR A 109 9.98 -4.14 8.24
N MET A 110 10.11 -3.60 9.45
CA MET A 110 9.55 -2.28 9.77
C MET A 110 10.35 -1.14 9.14
N LYS A 111 11.68 -1.27 9.05
CA LYS A 111 12.54 -0.29 8.36
C LYS A 111 12.23 -0.24 6.87
N PHE A 112 12.20 -1.38 6.19
CA PHE A 112 11.92 -1.38 4.74
C PHE A 112 10.53 -0.82 4.43
N LEU A 113 9.51 -1.25 5.18
CA LEU A 113 8.14 -0.75 4.97
C LEU A 113 8.00 0.74 5.32
N GLY A 114 8.72 1.23 6.31
CA GLY A 114 8.75 2.65 6.68
C GLY A 114 9.40 3.52 5.61
N PHE A 115 10.49 3.03 5.03
CA PHE A 115 11.18 3.67 3.91
C PHE A 115 10.27 3.80 2.68
N GLU A 116 9.67 2.70 2.23
CA GLU A 116 8.71 2.72 1.13
C GLU A 116 7.50 3.61 1.39
N GLN A 117 7.01 3.59 2.65
CA GLN A 117 5.85 4.39 3.05
C GLN A 117 6.11 5.88 2.89
N THR A 118 7.35 6.34 3.09
CA THR A 118 7.76 7.74 2.90
C THR A 118 7.44 8.21 1.48
N PHE A 119 7.84 7.46 0.47
CA PHE A 119 7.61 7.81 -0.94
C PHE A 119 6.16 7.60 -1.38
N LYS A 120 5.51 6.58 -0.86
CA LYS A 120 4.08 6.34 -1.13
C LYS A 120 3.21 7.49 -0.59
N ASN A 121 3.47 7.93 0.63
CA ASN A 121 2.71 9.02 1.24
C ASN A 121 2.94 10.34 0.50
N SER A 122 4.17 10.60 0.05
CA SER A 122 4.51 11.83 -0.67
C SER A 122 3.74 11.98 -1.98
N LEU A 123 3.44 10.88 -2.68
CA LEU A 123 2.65 10.88 -3.91
C LEU A 123 1.23 11.44 -3.69
N THR A 124 0.64 11.23 -2.53
CA THR A 124 -0.72 11.73 -2.24
C THR A 124 -0.82 13.25 -2.16
N SER A 125 0.31 13.94 -2.06
CA SER A 125 0.41 15.39 -1.78
C SER A 125 -0.18 15.85 -0.44
N LEU A 126 -0.67 14.94 0.37
CA LEU A 126 -1.13 15.22 1.72
C LEU A 126 0.07 15.36 2.69
N PRO A 127 -0.05 16.13 3.77
CA PRO A 127 1.03 16.36 4.74
C PRO A 127 1.24 15.13 5.64
N MET A 128 1.89 14.11 5.10
CA MET A 128 2.16 12.85 5.78
C MET A 128 3.59 12.39 5.48
N GLY A 129 4.39 12.26 6.51
CA GLY A 129 5.71 11.64 6.46
C GLY A 129 5.64 10.11 6.36
N GLY A 130 6.74 9.42 6.57
CA GLY A 130 6.84 7.97 6.54
C GLY A 130 7.05 7.36 7.91
N GLY A 131 6.34 6.28 8.21
CA GLY A 131 6.54 5.50 9.42
C GLY A 131 5.92 4.11 9.29
N LYS A 132 6.36 3.19 10.14
CA LYS A 132 5.82 1.82 10.20
C LYS A 132 5.98 1.26 11.60
N GLY A 133 5.02 0.44 12.02
CA GLY A 133 5.11 -0.22 13.30
C GLY A 133 4.56 -1.64 13.25
N GLY A 134 4.74 -2.37 14.34
CA GLY A 134 4.22 -3.71 14.42
C GLY A 134 4.68 -4.47 15.65
N SER A 135 4.30 -5.73 15.69
CA SER A 135 4.72 -6.68 16.70
C SER A 135 4.77 -8.09 16.12
N ASP A 136 5.64 -8.93 16.68
CA ASP A 136 5.70 -10.37 16.44
C ASP A 136 4.50 -11.14 17.05
N PHE A 137 3.51 -10.44 17.55
CA PHE A 137 2.24 -11.01 18.00
C PHE A 137 1.44 -11.56 16.81
N ASP A 138 1.01 -12.82 16.90
CA ASP A 138 0.14 -13.46 15.92
C ASP A 138 -1.31 -13.47 16.45
N PRO A 139 -2.23 -12.69 15.86
CA PRO A 139 -3.63 -12.69 16.28
C PRO A 139 -4.41 -13.93 15.86
N THR A 140 -3.82 -14.79 15.01
CA THR A 140 -4.50 -15.99 14.51
C THR A 140 -4.81 -16.95 15.64
N GLY A 141 -6.09 -17.33 15.77
CA GLY A 141 -6.55 -18.26 16.81
C GLY A 141 -6.64 -17.66 18.21
N LYS A 142 -6.34 -16.36 18.40
CA LYS A 142 -6.51 -15.67 19.68
C LYS A 142 -7.95 -15.25 19.90
N SER A 143 -8.37 -15.28 21.16
CA SER A 143 -9.68 -14.75 21.53
C SER A 143 -9.73 -13.22 21.40
N GLU A 144 -10.91 -12.67 21.29
CA GLU A 144 -11.10 -11.22 21.26
C GLU A 144 -10.56 -10.53 22.53
N ARG A 145 -10.68 -11.20 23.67
CA ARG A 145 -10.17 -10.71 24.96
C ARG A 145 -8.63 -10.72 25.01
N GLU A 146 -7.99 -11.74 24.44
CA GLU A 146 -6.53 -11.80 24.31
C GLU A 146 -6.03 -10.67 23.41
N ILE A 147 -6.65 -10.48 22.24
CA ILE A 147 -6.31 -9.40 21.31
C ILE A 147 -6.49 -8.03 21.97
N MET A 148 -7.58 -7.83 22.72
CA MET A 148 -7.81 -6.58 23.45
C MET A 148 -6.69 -6.31 24.47
N ARG A 149 -6.35 -7.29 25.31
CA ARG A 149 -5.27 -7.16 26.31
C ARG A 149 -3.92 -6.86 25.66
N PHE A 150 -3.64 -7.55 24.56
CA PHE A 150 -2.43 -7.28 23.79
C PHE A 150 -2.41 -5.85 23.26
N CYS A 151 -3.46 -5.39 22.57
CA CYS A 151 -3.57 -4.02 22.04
C CYS A 151 -3.43 -2.96 23.14
N GLN A 152 -4.00 -3.19 24.31
CA GLN A 152 -3.89 -2.29 25.46
C GLN A 152 -2.45 -2.21 25.96
N SER A 153 -1.76 -3.34 26.10
CA SER A 153 -0.35 -3.38 26.51
C SER A 153 0.55 -2.71 25.47
N PHE A 154 0.36 -3.03 24.18
CA PHE A 154 1.09 -2.42 23.08
C PHE A 154 0.94 -0.89 23.08
N MET A 155 -0.28 -0.37 23.20
CA MET A 155 -0.55 1.06 23.22
C MET A 155 -0.01 1.75 24.48
N THR A 156 0.07 1.05 25.61
CA THR A 156 0.64 1.61 26.85
C THR A 156 2.09 2.08 26.65
N GLU A 157 2.87 1.39 25.84
CA GLU A 157 4.22 1.83 25.49
C GLU A 157 4.21 2.81 24.31
N LEU A 158 3.49 2.49 23.24
CA LEU A 158 3.49 3.27 22.00
C LEU A 158 2.98 4.71 22.20
N GLN A 159 2.02 4.94 23.09
CA GLN A 159 1.40 6.26 23.31
C GLN A 159 2.38 7.38 23.67
N ARG A 160 3.58 7.04 24.16
CA ARG A 160 4.64 8.02 24.49
C ARG A 160 5.25 8.68 23.27
N HIS A 161 5.09 8.07 22.11
CA HIS A 161 5.81 8.39 20.88
C HIS A 161 4.93 8.84 19.75
N ILE A 162 3.60 8.79 19.91
CA ILE A 162 2.60 9.10 18.88
C ILE A 162 1.69 10.26 19.30
N GLY A 163 1.04 10.84 18.33
CA GLY A 163 0.09 11.94 18.53
C GLY A 163 -0.38 12.50 17.18
N PRO A 164 -1.48 13.25 17.16
CA PRO A 164 -2.07 13.78 15.91
C PRO A 164 -1.12 14.60 15.05
N ASN A 165 -0.15 15.27 15.67
CA ASN A 165 0.82 16.14 15.00
C ASN A 165 2.26 15.60 15.02
N VAL A 166 2.47 14.37 15.49
CA VAL A 166 3.81 13.75 15.61
C VAL A 166 3.90 12.49 14.76
N ASP A 167 3.02 11.52 15.06
CA ASP A 167 3.02 10.21 14.42
C ASP A 167 1.62 9.63 14.50
N VAL A 168 1.04 9.28 13.35
CA VAL A 168 -0.34 8.83 13.23
C VAL A 168 -0.37 7.42 12.63
N PRO A 169 -0.32 6.37 13.46
CA PRO A 169 -0.45 4.99 12.99
C PRO A 169 -1.82 4.68 12.38
N ALA A 170 -1.86 3.60 11.59
CA ALA A 170 -3.06 3.05 10.98
C ALA A 170 -3.08 1.52 11.11
N GLY A 171 -4.13 0.88 10.59
CA GLY A 171 -4.17 -0.57 10.43
C GLY A 171 -3.28 -1.07 9.29
N ASP A 172 -2.88 -2.32 9.40
CA ASP A 172 -2.16 -3.11 8.39
C ASP A 172 -2.49 -4.60 8.61
N MET A 173 -1.72 -5.53 8.06
CA MET A 173 -1.92 -6.97 8.27
C MET A 173 -2.06 -7.30 9.76
N GLY A 174 -3.12 -8.03 10.12
CA GLY A 174 -3.43 -8.41 11.49
C GLY A 174 -3.98 -7.28 12.39
N VAL A 175 -4.16 -6.07 11.85
CA VAL A 175 -4.70 -4.90 12.56
C VAL A 175 -5.81 -4.26 11.74
N GLY A 176 -7.03 -4.52 12.12
CA GLY A 176 -8.23 -3.92 11.52
C GLY A 176 -8.88 -2.88 12.44
N GLY A 177 -10.13 -2.51 12.12
CA GLY A 177 -10.89 -1.53 12.90
C GLY A 177 -11.11 -1.93 14.36
N ARG A 178 -11.18 -3.23 14.66
CA ARG A 178 -11.28 -3.77 16.02
C ARG A 178 -10.02 -3.44 16.85
N GLU A 179 -8.85 -3.78 16.34
CA GLU A 179 -7.57 -3.53 16.98
C GLU A 179 -7.31 -2.04 17.14
N ILE A 180 -7.61 -1.25 16.11
CA ILE A 180 -7.57 0.23 16.16
C ILE A 180 -8.48 0.76 17.26
N GLY A 181 -9.68 0.21 17.41
CA GLY A 181 -10.61 0.57 18.47
C GLY A 181 -10.04 0.30 19.86
N PHE A 182 -9.48 -0.89 20.10
CA PHE A 182 -8.86 -1.24 21.38
C PHE A 182 -7.64 -0.34 21.70
N MET A 183 -6.81 -0.06 20.71
CA MET A 183 -5.66 0.86 20.87
C MET A 183 -6.10 2.28 21.14
N PHE A 184 -7.11 2.78 20.43
CA PHE A 184 -7.64 4.13 20.66
C PHE A 184 -8.27 4.28 22.06
N GLY A 185 -9.04 3.28 22.51
CA GLY A 185 -9.63 3.28 23.85
C GLY A 185 -8.57 3.34 24.96
N GLN A 186 -7.46 2.61 24.80
CA GLN A 186 -6.35 2.65 25.76
C GLN A 186 -5.58 3.98 25.69
N TYR A 187 -5.32 4.52 24.51
CA TYR A 187 -4.69 5.83 24.34
C TYR A 187 -5.50 6.92 25.05
N LYS A 188 -6.81 6.98 24.76
CA LYS A 188 -7.73 7.95 25.39
C LYS A 188 -7.70 7.83 26.92
N ARG A 189 -7.69 6.61 27.45
CA ARG A 189 -7.65 6.35 28.90
C ARG A 189 -6.38 6.87 29.56
N ILE A 190 -5.21 6.70 28.89
CA ILE A 190 -3.91 7.13 29.43
C ILE A 190 -3.74 8.65 29.32
N LYS A 191 -4.11 9.23 28.18
CA LYS A 191 -3.94 10.67 27.92
C LYS A 191 -4.98 11.54 28.62
N ASP A 192 -6.10 10.96 29.04
CA ASP A 192 -7.26 11.70 29.57
C ASP A 192 -7.74 12.81 28.62
N ALA A 193 -7.63 12.55 27.31
CA ALA A 193 -7.97 13.48 26.25
C ALA A 193 -8.57 12.74 25.06
N TYR A 194 -9.49 13.41 24.35
CA TYR A 194 -10.11 12.89 23.13
C TYR A 194 -9.36 13.41 21.89
N GLU A 195 -8.23 12.80 21.62
CA GLU A 195 -7.38 13.08 20.45
C GLU A 195 -7.64 12.05 19.34
N ASN A 196 -8.80 12.13 18.69
CA ASN A 196 -9.21 11.15 17.69
C ASN A 196 -8.32 11.15 16.43
N GLY A 197 -7.51 12.19 16.21
CA GLY A 197 -6.51 12.25 15.13
C GLY A 197 -5.27 11.39 15.35
N VAL A 198 -5.12 10.72 16.51
CA VAL A 198 -3.90 9.93 16.83
C VAL A 198 -3.77 8.66 16.00
N LEU A 199 -4.87 8.09 15.53
CA LEU A 199 -4.93 6.87 14.73
C LEU A 199 -5.89 7.04 13.56
N THR A 200 -5.64 6.38 12.44
CA THR A 200 -6.61 6.26 11.35
C THR A 200 -7.07 4.82 11.13
N GLY A 201 -8.17 4.64 10.41
CA GLY A 201 -8.85 3.36 10.28
C GLY A 201 -9.80 3.08 11.43
N LYS A 202 -10.24 4.14 12.12
CA LYS A 202 -11.22 4.06 13.22
C LYS A 202 -12.61 3.71 12.71
N GLY A 203 -13.45 3.21 13.61
CA GLY A 203 -14.90 3.10 13.37
C GLY A 203 -15.55 4.49 13.21
N LEU A 204 -16.65 4.56 12.46
CA LEU A 204 -17.38 5.80 12.20
C LEU A 204 -17.87 6.47 13.49
N SER A 205 -18.18 5.67 14.52
CA SER A 205 -18.67 6.18 15.81
C SER A 205 -17.66 6.99 16.63
N PHE A 206 -16.36 6.95 16.25
CA PHE A 206 -15.31 7.67 16.99
C PHE A 206 -14.27 8.32 16.07
N GLY A 207 -14.71 8.84 14.93
CA GLY A 207 -13.90 9.68 14.06
C GLY A 207 -13.27 9.01 12.85
N GLY A 208 -13.78 7.82 12.46
CA GLY A 208 -13.43 7.17 11.20
C GLY A 208 -14.00 7.88 9.98
N SER A 209 -13.46 7.60 8.80
CA SER A 209 -13.90 8.16 7.52
C SER A 209 -14.74 7.16 6.74
N LEU A 210 -15.77 7.66 6.05
CA LEU A 210 -16.45 6.92 4.98
C LEU A 210 -15.46 6.61 3.84
N ILE A 211 -15.83 5.69 2.96
CA ILE A 211 -15.02 5.24 1.80
C ILE A 211 -13.71 4.51 2.19
N ARG A 212 -13.34 4.42 3.46
CA ARG A 212 -12.05 3.81 3.86
C ARG A 212 -11.91 2.33 3.44
N PRO A 213 -12.93 1.46 3.57
CA PRO A 213 -12.85 0.07 3.10
C PRO A 213 -12.65 -0.07 1.59
N GLU A 214 -13.30 0.80 0.81
CA GLU A 214 -13.27 0.84 -0.66
C GLU A 214 -12.03 1.54 -1.22
N ALA A 215 -11.39 2.39 -0.44
CA ALA A 215 -10.45 3.42 -0.90
C ALA A 215 -9.32 2.91 -1.78
N THR A 216 -8.74 1.77 -1.46
CA THR A 216 -7.64 1.21 -2.25
C THR A 216 -8.13 0.77 -3.63
N GLY A 217 -9.25 0.06 -3.68
CA GLY A 217 -9.84 -0.39 -4.94
C GLY A 217 -10.39 0.76 -5.77
N PHE A 218 -11.09 1.70 -5.16
CA PHE A 218 -11.59 2.91 -5.85
C PHE A 218 -10.45 3.71 -6.44
N GLY A 219 -9.42 3.98 -5.66
CA GLY A 219 -8.22 4.69 -6.11
C GLY A 219 -7.53 4.00 -7.28
N ALA A 220 -7.42 2.67 -7.23
CA ALA A 220 -6.81 1.90 -8.30
C ALA A 220 -7.60 2.03 -9.63
N VAL A 221 -8.93 2.05 -9.57
CA VAL A 221 -9.76 2.25 -10.77
C VAL A 221 -9.66 3.69 -11.26
N TYR A 222 -9.61 4.68 -10.40
CA TYR A 222 -9.39 6.07 -10.81
C TYR A 222 -8.03 6.25 -11.50
N TYR A 223 -6.98 5.66 -10.95
CA TYR A 223 -5.66 5.66 -11.59
C TYR A 223 -5.69 4.98 -12.96
N LEU A 224 -6.32 3.81 -13.05
CA LEU A 224 -6.55 3.12 -14.34
C LEU A 224 -7.27 4.02 -15.36
N CYS A 225 -8.30 4.76 -14.95
CA CYS A 225 -9.01 5.68 -15.84
C CYS A 225 -8.10 6.78 -16.39
N GLU A 226 -7.15 7.29 -15.63
CA GLU A 226 -6.18 8.27 -16.13
C GLU A 226 -5.16 7.62 -17.10
N VAL A 227 -4.74 6.37 -16.85
CA VAL A 227 -3.93 5.60 -17.82
C VAL A 227 -4.68 5.41 -19.13
N LEU A 228 -5.94 5.00 -19.07
CA LEU A 228 -6.78 4.81 -20.27
C LEU A 228 -6.98 6.13 -21.02
N LYS A 229 -7.25 7.22 -20.32
CA LYS A 229 -7.42 8.55 -20.89
C LYS A 229 -6.15 9.03 -21.62
N HIS A 230 -4.97 8.78 -21.05
CA HIS A 230 -3.70 9.06 -21.73
C HIS A 230 -3.60 8.31 -23.06
N GLU A 231 -4.02 7.06 -23.09
CA GLU A 231 -4.06 6.20 -24.28
C GLU A 231 -5.25 6.47 -25.20
N LYS A 232 -6.06 7.50 -24.93
CA LYS A 232 -7.31 7.82 -25.67
C LYS A 232 -8.31 6.66 -25.67
N ASP A 233 -8.36 5.91 -24.59
CA ASP A 233 -9.18 4.73 -24.35
C ASP A 233 -10.15 4.96 -23.17
N THR A 234 -11.05 4.02 -22.91
CA THR A 234 -12.04 4.09 -21.83
C THR A 234 -12.22 2.74 -21.15
N ILE A 235 -12.64 2.75 -19.89
CA ILE A 235 -12.97 1.53 -19.12
C ILE A 235 -14.28 0.90 -19.57
N VAL A 236 -15.15 1.66 -20.24
CA VAL A 236 -16.48 1.18 -20.65
C VAL A 236 -16.38 -0.05 -21.55
N GLY A 237 -17.01 -1.14 -21.13
CA GLY A 237 -17.02 -2.41 -21.85
C GLY A 237 -15.75 -3.25 -21.74
N LYS A 238 -14.69 -2.76 -21.11
CA LYS A 238 -13.44 -3.51 -20.95
C LYS A 238 -13.59 -4.65 -19.95
N THR A 239 -12.96 -5.77 -20.29
CA THR A 239 -12.86 -6.94 -19.41
C THR A 239 -11.63 -6.83 -18.50
N ILE A 240 -11.81 -7.11 -17.23
CA ILE A 240 -10.79 -6.95 -16.20
C ILE A 240 -10.60 -8.28 -15.44
N ALA A 241 -9.39 -8.81 -15.44
CA ALA A 241 -9.04 -9.92 -14.58
C ALA A 241 -8.53 -9.39 -13.24
N VAL A 242 -9.16 -9.82 -12.15
CA VAL A 242 -8.80 -9.48 -10.77
C VAL A 242 -8.40 -10.75 -10.04
N SER A 243 -7.34 -10.70 -9.24
CA SER A 243 -7.01 -11.73 -8.26
C SER A 243 -7.43 -11.32 -6.85
N GLY A 244 -7.77 -12.31 -6.01
CA GLY A 244 -8.34 -12.05 -4.69
C GLY A 244 -9.86 -11.82 -4.72
N PHE A 245 -10.46 -11.73 -3.54
CA PHE A 245 -11.85 -11.32 -3.31
C PHE A 245 -12.05 -10.58 -1.98
N GLY A 246 -10.95 -10.08 -1.40
CA GLY A 246 -10.97 -9.22 -0.21
C GLY A 246 -11.43 -7.79 -0.51
N ASN A 247 -11.31 -6.89 0.46
CA ASN A 247 -11.77 -5.50 0.36
C ASN A 247 -11.20 -4.75 -0.85
N VAL A 248 -9.93 -5.00 -1.21
CA VAL A 248 -9.29 -4.35 -2.36
C VAL A 248 -9.95 -4.80 -3.66
N ALA A 249 -10.08 -6.12 -3.88
CA ALA A 249 -10.74 -6.68 -5.05
C ALA A 249 -12.22 -6.25 -5.12
N TRP A 250 -12.91 -6.23 -3.99
CA TRP A 250 -14.29 -5.74 -3.90
C TRP A 250 -14.40 -4.27 -4.32
N GLY A 251 -13.52 -3.39 -3.81
CA GLY A 251 -13.51 -1.99 -4.19
C GLY A 251 -13.24 -1.78 -5.68
N VAL A 252 -12.25 -2.51 -6.25
CA VAL A 252 -12.00 -2.50 -7.71
C VAL A 252 -13.24 -2.91 -8.47
N THR A 253 -13.87 -4.03 -8.10
CA THR A 253 -15.04 -4.57 -8.79
C THR A 253 -16.22 -3.59 -8.74
N LYS A 254 -16.50 -3.02 -7.57
CA LYS A 254 -17.58 -2.05 -7.37
C LYS A 254 -17.38 -0.81 -8.23
N LYS A 255 -16.20 -0.17 -8.16
CA LYS A 255 -15.93 1.06 -8.91
C LYS A 255 -15.82 0.80 -10.41
N ALA A 256 -15.22 -0.30 -10.84
CA ALA A 256 -15.17 -0.67 -12.26
C ALA A 256 -16.58 -0.85 -12.86
N ALA A 257 -17.48 -1.55 -12.14
CA ALA A 257 -18.87 -1.73 -12.55
C ALA A 257 -19.63 -0.39 -12.65
N GLU A 258 -19.45 0.51 -11.66
CA GLU A 258 -20.04 1.86 -11.68
C GLU A 258 -19.61 2.67 -12.93
N LEU A 259 -18.37 2.48 -13.40
CA LEU A 259 -17.81 3.19 -14.56
C LEU A 259 -17.96 2.42 -15.89
N GLY A 260 -18.68 1.29 -15.89
CA GLY A 260 -18.98 0.51 -17.09
C GLY A 260 -17.95 -0.55 -17.49
N GLY A 261 -16.95 -0.82 -16.65
CA GLY A 261 -16.00 -1.93 -16.79
C GLY A 261 -16.60 -3.26 -16.29
N LYS A 262 -16.01 -4.38 -16.69
CA LYS A 262 -16.46 -5.73 -16.34
C LYS A 262 -15.34 -6.54 -15.69
N VAL A 263 -15.36 -6.67 -14.38
CA VAL A 263 -14.51 -7.65 -13.69
C VAL A 263 -15.07 -9.05 -13.97
N VAL A 264 -14.25 -9.90 -14.56
CA VAL A 264 -14.68 -11.24 -15.03
C VAL A 264 -14.04 -12.38 -14.23
N THR A 265 -13.11 -12.10 -13.34
CA THR A 265 -12.47 -13.12 -12.48
C THR A 265 -12.35 -12.67 -11.03
N LEU A 266 -12.42 -13.63 -10.11
CA LEU A 266 -11.99 -13.51 -8.74
C LEU A 266 -11.15 -14.74 -8.41
N SER A 267 -10.19 -14.65 -7.52
CA SER A 267 -9.39 -15.80 -7.10
C SER A 267 -9.24 -15.92 -5.59
N GLY A 268 -9.07 -17.14 -5.13
CA GLY A 268 -8.79 -17.49 -3.74
C GLY A 268 -7.72 -18.58 -3.66
N PRO A 269 -7.40 -19.08 -2.46
CA PRO A 269 -6.46 -20.18 -2.29
C PRO A 269 -6.93 -21.49 -2.95
N ASP A 270 -8.23 -21.63 -3.18
CA ASP A 270 -8.87 -22.80 -3.79
C ASP A 270 -8.84 -22.78 -5.32
N GLY A 271 -8.63 -21.62 -5.95
CA GLY A 271 -8.62 -21.46 -7.41
C GLY A 271 -9.16 -20.08 -7.86
N TYR A 272 -9.77 -20.03 -9.06
CA TYR A 272 -10.42 -18.81 -9.52
C TYR A 272 -11.75 -19.11 -10.21
N ILE A 273 -12.64 -18.11 -10.28
CA ILE A 273 -13.88 -18.13 -11.05
C ILE A 273 -13.76 -17.30 -12.32
N TYR A 274 -14.52 -17.68 -13.33
CA TYR A 274 -14.69 -16.90 -14.55
C TYR A 274 -16.17 -16.63 -14.81
N ASP A 275 -16.55 -15.36 -14.75
CA ASP A 275 -17.89 -14.85 -14.99
C ASP A 275 -17.89 -14.01 -16.28
N PRO A 276 -18.25 -14.58 -17.45
CA PRO A 276 -18.18 -13.88 -18.73
C PRO A 276 -19.13 -12.67 -18.83
N GLU A 277 -20.22 -12.68 -18.07
CA GLU A 277 -21.16 -11.55 -18.02
C GLU A 277 -20.62 -10.38 -17.17
N GLY A 278 -19.62 -10.66 -16.36
CA GLY A 278 -19.02 -9.72 -15.42
C GLY A 278 -19.74 -9.63 -14.07
N ILE A 279 -18.99 -9.23 -13.07
CA ILE A 279 -19.45 -8.99 -11.70
C ILE A 279 -19.93 -7.53 -11.64
N THR A 280 -21.12 -7.27 -12.18
CA THR A 280 -21.63 -5.91 -12.41
C THR A 280 -22.94 -5.60 -11.68
N THR A 281 -23.63 -6.62 -11.16
CA THR A 281 -24.85 -6.43 -10.39
C THR A 281 -24.57 -6.22 -8.92
N GLU A 282 -25.42 -5.46 -8.25
CA GLU A 282 -25.32 -5.21 -6.81
C GLU A 282 -25.30 -6.53 -6.01
N GLU A 283 -26.10 -7.52 -6.40
CA GLU A 283 -26.12 -8.83 -5.76
C GLU A 283 -24.76 -9.53 -5.83
N LYS A 284 -24.13 -9.58 -7.01
CA LYS A 284 -22.83 -10.20 -7.21
C LYS A 284 -21.73 -9.48 -6.41
N ILE A 285 -21.73 -8.14 -6.43
CA ILE A 285 -20.77 -7.31 -5.72
C ILE A 285 -20.91 -7.47 -4.19
N ASN A 286 -22.15 -7.44 -3.67
CA ASN A 286 -22.40 -7.61 -2.24
C ASN A 286 -22.06 -9.04 -1.77
N TYR A 287 -22.24 -10.04 -2.61
CA TYR A 287 -21.85 -11.41 -2.27
C TYR A 287 -20.33 -11.56 -2.03
N MET A 288 -19.49 -10.74 -2.64
CA MET A 288 -18.06 -10.71 -2.32
C MET A 288 -17.82 -10.38 -0.82
N LEU A 289 -18.59 -9.44 -0.26
CA LEU A 289 -18.52 -9.11 1.17
C LEU A 289 -18.97 -10.27 2.05
N GLU A 290 -20.03 -10.98 1.66
CA GLU A 290 -20.51 -12.17 2.38
C GLU A 290 -19.46 -13.27 2.38
N MET A 291 -18.83 -13.54 1.23
CA MET A 291 -17.73 -14.52 1.11
C MET A 291 -16.55 -14.14 2.01
N ASN A 292 -16.14 -12.88 2.01
CA ASN A 292 -15.05 -12.38 2.86
C ASN A 292 -15.41 -12.52 4.36
N ALA A 293 -16.63 -12.15 4.75
CA ALA A 293 -17.12 -12.25 6.12
C ALA A 293 -17.24 -13.70 6.61
N SER A 294 -17.51 -14.66 5.70
CA SER A 294 -17.62 -16.09 6.04
C SER A 294 -16.32 -16.70 6.56
N ARG A 295 -15.17 -16.09 6.28
CA ARG A 295 -13.81 -16.57 6.61
C ARG A 295 -13.49 -17.98 6.09
N ARG A 296 -14.32 -18.54 5.22
CA ARG A 296 -14.06 -19.86 4.60
C ARG A 296 -12.93 -19.81 3.58
N ASN A 297 -12.63 -18.61 3.08
CA ASN A 297 -11.57 -18.35 2.13
C ASN A 297 -11.67 -19.20 0.83
N ARG A 298 -12.91 -19.34 0.34
CA ARG A 298 -13.26 -20.15 -0.82
C ARG A 298 -13.94 -19.30 -1.90
N VAL A 299 -13.30 -19.14 -3.04
CA VAL A 299 -13.89 -18.43 -4.19
C VAL A 299 -14.90 -19.30 -4.94
N GLN A 300 -14.81 -20.63 -4.82
CA GLN A 300 -15.78 -21.57 -5.37
C GLN A 300 -17.23 -21.28 -4.92
N ASP A 301 -17.42 -20.72 -3.73
CA ASP A 301 -18.75 -20.34 -3.23
C ASP A 301 -19.47 -19.36 -4.17
N TYR A 302 -18.71 -18.50 -4.87
CA TYR A 302 -19.28 -17.61 -5.90
C TYR A 302 -19.76 -18.41 -7.10
N ALA A 303 -18.94 -19.35 -7.60
CA ALA A 303 -19.32 -20.20 -8.71
C ALA A 303 -20.56 -21.03 -8.42
N ASP A 304 -20.64 -21.60 -7.21
CA ASP A 304 -21.78 -22.41 -6.75
C ASP A 304 -23.09 -21.56 -6.70
N LYS A 305 -22.99 -20.28 -6.27
CA LYS A 305 -24.16 -19.40 -6.17
C LYS A 305 -24.65 -18.90 -7.53
N PHE A 306 -23.74 -18.50 -8.39
CA PHE A 306 -24.10 -17.82 -9.66
C PHE A 306 -24.01 -18.71 -10.91
N GLY A 307 -23.62 -19.98 -10.74
CA GLY A 307 -23.56 -20.95 -11.85
C GLY A 307 -22.48 -20.64 -12.88
N VAL A 308 -21.35 -20.07 -12.46
CA VAL A 308 -20.23 -19.74 -13.33
C VAL A 308 -19.11 -20.77 -13.22
N GLU A 309 -18.15 -20.75 -14.18
CA GLU A 309 -17.04 -21.70 -14.19
C GLU A 309 -16.08 -21.48 -13.02
N PHE A 310 -15.62 -22.56 -12.42
CA PHE A 310 -14.57 -22.59 -11.39
C PHE A 310 -13.38 -23.41 -11.85
N PHE A 311 -12.17 -22.88 -11.65
CA PHE A 311 -10.89 -23.48 -12.03
C PHE A 311 -10.06 -23.75 -10.77
N PRO A 312 -10.07 -25.00 -10.26
CA PRO A 312 -9.42 -25.34 -9.01
C PRO A 312 -7.90 -25.23 -9.11
N LYS A 313 -7.27 -24.64 -8.09
CA LYS A 313 -5.80 -24.46 -7.97
C LYS A 313 -5.13 -23.69 -9.10
N GLU A 314 -5.89 -23.03 -9.94
CA GLU A 314 -5.37 -22.16 -11.01
C GLU A 314 -5.45 -20.69 -10.65
N LYS A 315 -4.66 -19.86 -11.36
CA LYS A 315 -4.63 -18.39 -11.27
C LYS A 315 -5.36 -17.77 -12.47
N PRO A 316 -6.00 -16.61 -12.34
CA PRO A 316 -6.80 -16.00 -13.40
C PRO A 316 -5.99 -15.42 -14.57
N PHE A 317 -4.66 -15.36 -14.45
CA PHE A 317 -3.77 -14.62 -15.34
C PHE A 317 -3.60 -15.24 -16.75
N GLY A 318 -4.11 -16.45 -16.95
CA GLY A 318 -4.17 -17.08 -18.26
C GLY A 318 -5.41 -16.69 -19.10
N ARG A 319 -6.31 -15.86 -18.61
CA ARG A 319 -7.50 -15.42 -19.33
C ARG A 319 -7.21 -14.26 -20.26
N LYS A 320 -7.81 -14.31 -21.46
CA LYS A 320 -7.76 -13.19 -22.41
C LYS A 320 -8.70 -12.09 -21.93
N VAL A 321 -8.13 -10.98 -21.52
CA VAL A 321 -8.83 -9.79 -21.03
C VAL A 321 -8.10 -8.53 -21.51
N ASP A 322 -8.76 -7.38 -21.40
CA ASP A 322 -8.15 -6.09 -21.74
C ASP A 322 -7.18 -5.59 -20.66
N ILE A 323 -7.50 -5.85 -19.37
CA ILE A 323 -6.84 -5.29 -18.21
C ILE A 323 -6.60 -6.38 -17.17
N VAL A 324 -5.42 -6.38 -16.54
CA VAL A 324 -5.11 -7.24 -15.39
C VAL A 324 -4.82 -6.38 -14.17
N MET A 325 -5.53 -6.65 -13.07
CA MET A 325 -5.41 -5.94 -11.79
C MET A 325 -5.21 -6.93 -10.65
N PRO A 326 -3.96 -7.31 -10.32
CA PRO A 326 -3.69 -8.23 -9.20
C PRO A 326 -3.97 -7.55 -7.85
N CYS A 327 -4.96 -8.08 -7.10
CA CYS A 327 -5.45 -7.53 -5.84
C CYS A 327 -5.23 -8.45 -4.62
N ALA A 328 -4.66 -9.66 -4.82
CA ALA A 328 -4.60 -10.67 -3.77
C ALA A 328 -3.47 -10.43 -2.77
N MET A 329 -2.23 -10.65 -3.16
CA MET A 329 -1.09 -10.66 -2.23
C MET A 329 0.24 -10.38 -2.94
N GLN A 330 1.28 -10.21 -2.14
CA GLN A 330 2.65 -10.08 -2.62
C GLN A 330 3.07 -11.34 -3.40
N ASN A 331 3.82 -11.14 -4.50
CA ASN A 331 4.31 -12.22 -5.38
C ASN A 331 3.20 -13.16 -5.91
N ASP A 332 2.02 -12.61 -6.15
CA ASP A 332 0.90 -13.35 -6.76
C ASP A 332 1.15 -13.67 -8.24
N VAL A 333 1.89 -12.78 -8.94
CA VAL A 333 2.23 -12.90 -10.37
C VAL A 333 3.72 -13.25 -10.51
N LEU A 334 3.98 -14.49 -10.86
CA LEU A 334 5.31 -15.02 -11.17
C LEU A 334 5.57 -14.95 -12.68
N MET A 335 6.80 -15.26 -13.13
CA MET A 335 7.19 -15.22 -14.54
C MET A 335 6.24 -16.01 -15.44
N GLU A 336 5.85 -17.24 -15.07
CA GLU A 336 4.89 -18.04 -15.84
C GLU A 336 3.55 -17.32 -16.06
N SER A 337 3.07 -16.60 -15.06
CA SER A 337 1.84 -15.80 -15.17
C SER A 337 2.05 -14.58 -16.07
N ALA A 338 3.19 -13.91 -15.97
CA ALA A 338 3.55 -12.78 -16.80
C ALA A 338 3.64 -13.14 -18.28
N GLU A 339 4.23 -14.29 -18.59
CA GLU A 339 4.30 -14.84 -19.96
C GLU A 339 2.88 -15.08 -20.55
N LYS A 340 1.97 -15.62 -19.74
CA LYS A 340 0.55 -15.82 -20.15
C LYS A 340 -0.18 -14.49 -20.39
N ILE A 341 0.03 -13.51 -19.51
CA ILE A 341 -0.53 -12.16 -19.63
C ILE A 341 -0.09 -11.53 -20.96
N VAL A 342 1.20 -11.57 -21.25
CA VAL A 342 1.78 -11.01 -22.48
C VAL A 342 1.27 -11.76 -23.72
N ALA A 343 1.29 -13.11 -23.67
CA ALA A 343 0.83 -13.95 -24.78
C ALA A 343 -0.65 -13.72 -25.13
N ASN A 344 -1.48 -13.34 -24.15
CA ASN A 344 -2.89 -13.00 -24.36
C ASN A 344 -3.12 -11.57 -24.88
N GLY A 345 -2.04 -10.79 -25.07
CA GLY A 345 -2.11 -9.43 -25.61
C GLY A 345 -2.73 -8.41 -24.66
N VAL A 346 -2.60 -8.61 -23.35
CA VAL A 346 -3.05 -7.66 -22.34
C VAL A 346 -2.28 -6.36 -22.50
N LYS A 347 -2.99 -5.25 -22.70
CA LYS A 347 -2.38 -3.93 -22.87
C LYS A 347 -2.12 -3.21 -21.54
N TYR A 348 -2.98 -3.39 -20.55
CA TYR A 348 -2.93 -2.65 -19.30
C TYR A 348 -2.72 -3.59 -18.13
N TYR A 349 -1.55 -3.48 -17.48
CA TYR A 349 -1.21 -4.19 -16.26
C TYR A 349 -1.09 -3.22 -15.09
N ILE A 350 -2.02 -3.29 -14.15
CA ILE A 350 -2.22 -2.30 -13.10
C ILE A 350 -2.05 -2.97 -11.73
N GLU A 351 -0.92 -2.80 -11.09
CA GLU A 351 -0.63 -3.41 -9.80
C GLU A 351 -1.46 -2.79 -8.67
N VAL A 352 -2.30 -3.57 -8.00
CA VAL A 352 -3.14 -3.07 -6.90
C VAL A 352 -2.68 -3.56 -5.54
N ALA A 353 -2.41 -4.85 -5.36
CA ALA A 353 -1.79 -5.33 -4.13
C ALA A 353 -0.38 -4.75 -3.94
N ASN A 354 0.16 -4.78 -2.74
CA ASN A 354 1.56 -4.37 -2.53
C ASN A 354 2.49 -5.40 -3.17
N MET A 355 3.37 -4.96 -4.08
CA MET A 355 4.35 -5.79 -4.79
C MET A 355 3.77 -7.13 -5.26
N PRO A 356 2.68 -7.13 -6.07
CA PRO A 356 2.02 -8.37 -6.46
C PRO A 356 2.83 -9.18 -7.46
N THR A 357 3.80 -8.57 -8.11
CA THR A 357 4.60 -9.13 -9.19
C THR A 357 6.04 -9.31 -8.74
N THR A 358 6.67 -10.43 -9.08
CA THR A 358 8.11 -10.59 -8.87
C THR A 358 8.90 -9.67 -9.80
N ASN A 359 10.08 -9.22 -9.38
CA ASN A 359 10.87 -8.23 -10.12
C ASN A 359 11.21 -8.70 -11.55
N ASP A 360 11.57 -9.95 -11.73
CA ASP A 360 11.84 -10.55 -13.03
C ASP A 360 10.61 -10.50 -13.96
N ALA A 361 9.44 -10.85 -13.45
CA ALA A 361 8.18 -10.79 -14.16
C ALA A 361 7.77 -9.35 -14.50
N LEU A 362 7.95 -8.42 -13.56
CA LEU A 362 7.66 -7.00 -13.76
C LEU A 362 8.55 -6.40 -14.88
N PHE A 363 9.86 -6.63 -14.81
CA PHE A 363 10.80 -6.16 -15.83
C PHE A 363 10.56 -6.82 -17.20
N TYR A 364 10.14 -8.08 -17.22
CA TYR A 364 9.74 -8.75 -18.46
C TYR A 364 8.54 -8.06 -19.10
N MET A 365 7.49 -7.77 -18.34
CA MET A 365 6.30 -7.07 -18.85
C MET A 365 6.59 -5.62 -19.28
N MET A 366 7.41 -4.89 -18.53
CA MET A 366 7.80 -3.51 -18.86
C MET A 366 8.57 -3.39 -20.19
N LYS A 367 9.20 -4.47 -20.65
CA LYS A 367 9.92 -4.50 -21.94
C LYS A 367 9.02 -4.82 -23.13
N GLN A 368 7.75 -5.15 -22.91
CA GLN A 368 6.83 -5.48 -24.00
C GLN A 368 6.32 -4.21 -24.68
N GLU A 369 6.49 -4.14 -25.99
CA GLU A 369 6.00 -3.01 -26.78
C GLU A 369 4.47 -2.91 -26.69
N GLY A 370 3.96 -1.71 -26.44
CA GLY A 370 2.52 -1.44 -26.32
C GLY A 370 1.86 -1.89 -25.02
N MET A 371 2.59 -2.50 -24.09
CA MET A 371 2.09 -2.83 -22.76
C MET A 371 2.38 -1.70 -21.77
N ILE A 372 1.38 -1.28 -21.02
CA ILE A 372 1.51 -0.26 -19.97
C ILE A 372 1.45 -0.93 -18.61
N VAL A 373 2.48 -0.70 -17.82
CA VAL A 373 2.61 -1.20 -16.45
C VAL A 373 2.50 -0.02 -15.47
N ALA A 374 1.53 -0.09 -14.55
CA ALA A 374 1.36 0.90 -13.48
C ALA A 374 1.76 0.31 -12.13
N PRO A 375 2.63 1.00 -11.35
CA PRO A 375 3.23 0.43 -10.15
C PRO A 375 2.30 0.48 -8.94
N SER A 376 2.40 -0.53 -8.09
CA SER A 376 1.56 -0.68 -6.90
C SER A 376 1.58 0.53 -5.96
N LYS A 377 2.74 1.16 -5.73
CA LYS A 377 2.86 2.30 -4.81
C LYS A 377 2.03 3.54 -5.23
N ALA A 378 1.85 3.74 -6.53
CA ALA A 378 0.99 4.81 -7.06
C ALA A 378 -0.47 4.37 -7.13
N VAL A 379 -0.72 3.19 -7.69
CA VAL A 379 -2.06 2.66 -7.93
C VAL A 379 -2.83 2.43 -6.63
N ASN A 380 -2.20 1.83 -5.61
CA ASN A 380 -2.87 1.51 -4.34
C ASN A 380 -2.79 2.63 -3.28
N ALA A 381 -2.35 3.81 -3.64
CA ALA A 381 -2.27 4.95 -2.74
C ALA A 381 -3.63 5.44 -2.20
N GLY A 382 -4.74 5.01 -2.79
CA GLY A 382 -6.08 5.38 -2.36
C GLY A 382 -6.35 5.09 -0.87
N GLY A 383 -5.87 3.97 -0.36
CA GLY A 383 -6.02 3.62 1.05
C GLY A 383 -5.34 4.60 2.00
N VAL A 384 -4.10 4.99 1.72
CA VAL A 384 -3.38 6.00 2.53
C VAL A 384 -3.90 7.40 2.28
N ALA A 385 -4.37 7.71 1.07
CA ALA A 385 -5.01 8.98 0.75
C ALA A 385 -6.25 9.20 1.64
N VAL A 386 -7.17 8.24 1.72
CA VAL A 386 -8.35 8.35 2.62
C VAL A 386 -7.95 8.34 4.08
N SER A 387 -6.85 7.68 4.47
CA SER A 387 -6.30 7.83 5.83
C SER A 387 -5.86 9.28 6.11
N GLY A 388 -5.24 9.96 5.15
CA GLY A 388 -4.91 11.38 5.27
C GLY A 388 -6.14 12.28 5.31
N LEU A 389 -7.18 11.94 4.52
CA LEU A 389 -8.47 12.66 4.58
C LEU A 389 -9.18 12.43 5.93
N GLU A 390 -9.04 11.25 6.55
CA GLU A 390 -9.52 11.02 7.92
C GLU A 390 -8.79 11.93 8.93
N MET A 391 -7.47 12.10 8.78
CA MET A 391 -6.72 13.05 9.61
C MET A 391 -7.26 14.48 9.47
N SER A 392 -7.57 14.92 8.25
CA SER A 392 -8.15 16.25 7.99
C SER A 392 -9.51 16.41 8.68
N GLN A 393 -10.41 15.43 8.51
CA GLN A 393 -11.72 15.42 9.18
C GLN A 393 -11.57 15.46 10.71
N ASN A 394 -10.60 14.73 11.27
CA ASN A 394 -10.34 14.72 12.70
C ASN A 394 -9.81 16.09 13.20
N SER A 395 -8.97 16.76 12.41
CA SER A 395 -8.46 18.10 12.75
C SER A 395 -9.57 19.15 12.73
N GLU A 396 -10.47 19.07 11.77
CA GLU A 396 -11.64 19.95 11.66
C GLU A 396 -12.73 19.61 12.69
N ARG A 397 -12.70 18.42 13.28
CA ARG A 397 -13.77 17.81 14.10
C ARG A 397 -15.10 17.68 13.37
N LEU A 398 -15.04 17.45 12.07
CA LEU A 398 -16.18 17.23 11.18
C LEU A 398 -16.11 15.85 10.56
N ALA A 399 -17.25 15.34 10.12
CA ALA A 399 -17.36 14.18 9.26
C ALA A 399 -17.82 14.63 7.87
N TRP A 400 -17.09 14.23 6.84
CA TRP A 400 -17.46 14.48 5.45
C TRP A 400 -18.39 13.39 4.92
N SER A 401 -19.22 13.74 3.95
CA SER A 401 -20.07 12.78 3.23
C SER A 401 -19.20 11.80 2.41
N ALA A 402 -19.79 10.67 2.01
CA ALA A 402 -19.13 9.73 1.14
C ALA A 402 -18.73 10.36 -0.21
N GLU A 403 -19.58 11.22 -0.76
CA GLU A 403 -19.33 11.96 -2.00
C GLU A 403 -18.15 12.93 -1.88
N GLU A 404 -18.04 13.66 -0.77
CA GLU A 404 -16.92 14.56 -0.51
C GLU A 404 -15.58 13.79 -0.42
N VAL A 405 -15.57 12.67 0.30
CA VAL A 405 -14.38 11.83 0.43
C VAL A 405 -14.00 11.20 -0.91
N ASP A 406 -14.97 10.66 -1.66
CA ASP A 406 -14.74 10.03 -2.97
C ASP A 406 -14.23 11.04 -4.01
N THR A 407 -14.81 12.24 -4.05
CA THR A 407 -14.35 13.33 -4.93
C THR A 407 -12.90 13.73 -4.63
N LYS A 408 -12.55 13.87 -3.35
CA LYS A 408 -11.16 14.19 -2.94
C LYS A 408 -10.21 13.05 -3.29
N LEU A 409 -10.61 11.80 -3.05
CA LEU A 409 -9.85 10.62 -3.44
C LEU A 409 -9.59 10.59 -4.95
N HIS A 410 -10.61 10.81 -5.76
CA HIS A 410 -10.48 10.83 -7.22
C HIS A 410 -9.46 11.89 -7.67
N ASN A 411 -9.56 13.11 -7.15
CA ASN A 411 -8.61 14.18 -7.47
C ASN A 411 -7.18 13.85 -7.04
N ILE A 412 -6.98 13.22 -5.89
CA ILE A 412 -5.66 12.75 -5.45
C ILE A 412 -5.10 11.74 -6.44
N MET A 413 -5.88 10.76 -6.91
CA MET A 413 -5.41 9.74 -7.85
C MET A 413 -5.06 10.32 -9.22
N ILE A 414 -5.83 11.29 -9.72
CA ILE A 414 -5.48 12.07 -10.91
C ILE A 414 -4.11 12.73 -10.76
N ASN A 415 -3.89 13.40 -9.62
CA ASN A 415 -2.63 14.08 -9.35
C ASN A 415 -1.44 13.12 -9.21
N ILE A 416 -1.64 11.94 -8.62
CA ILE A 416 -0.59 10.90 -8.53
C ILE A 416 -0.18 10.42 -9.92
N HIS A 417 -1.15 10.14 -10.80
CA HIS A 417 -0.86 9.74 -12.17
C HIS A 417 -0.10 10.84 -12.91
N LYS A 418 -0.59 12.08 -12.84
CA LYS A 418 0.03 13.25 -13.48
C LYS A 418 1.48 13.45 -13.00
N ALA A 419 1.71 13.45 -11.70
CA ALA A 419 3.06 13.62 -11.13
C ALA A 419 4.01 12.49 -11.56
N SER A 420 3.53 11.25 -11.62
CA SER A 420 4.33 10.11 -12.07
C SER A 420 4.70 10.23 -13.56
N MET A 421 3.75 10.64 -14.39
CA MET A 421 3.99 10.86 -15.83
C MET A 421 5.01 11.99 -16.06
N GLU A 422 4.77 13.15 -15.45
CA GLU A 422 5.65 14.33 -15.60
C GLU A 422 7.09 14.03 -15.13
N ALA A 423 7.25 13.33 -14.00
CA ALA A 423 8.58 12.97 -13.50
C ALA A 423 9.32 11.99 -14.42
N ALA A 424 8.62 11.06 -15.05
CA ALA A 424 9.21 10.16 -16.04
C ALA A 424 9.63 10.90 -17.31
N GLU A 425 8.79 11.80 -17.81
CA GLU A 425 9.10 12.65 -18.97
C GLU A 425 10.30 13.56 -18.72
N GLU A 426 10.37 14.26 -17.57
CA GLU A 426 11.51 15.09 -17.16
C GLU A 426 12.81 14.29 -17.06
N ALA A 427 12.74 13.02 -16.69
CA ALA A 427 13.86 12.10 -16.64
C ALA A 427 14.26 11.55 -18.03
N GLY A 428 13.47 11.81 -19.08
CA GLY A 428 13.71 11.27 -20.43
C GLY A 428 13.30 9.81 -20.60
N LEU A 429 12.46 9.29 -19.70
CA LEU A 429 12.02 7.89 -19.67
C LEU A 429 10.65 7.65 -20.35
N GLY A 430 10.10 8.68 -21.01
CA GLY A 430 8.80 8.62 -21.65
C GLY A 430 7.68 8.29 -20.67
N TYR A 431 6.67 7.52 -21.10
CA TYR A 431 5.52 7.13 -20.27
C TYR A 431 5.85 5.92 -19.38
N ASN A 432 6.93 5.98 -18.62
CA ASN A 432 7.35 4.95 -17.67
C ASN A 432 6.81 5.27 -16.27
N LEU A 433 5.59 4.81 -15.96
CA LEU A 433 4.91 5.10 -14.69
C LEU A 433 5.61 4.47 -13.47
N VAL A 434 6.36 3.37 -13.65
CA VAL A 434 7.09 2.72 -12.55
C VAL A 434 8.25 3.60 -12.09
N ALA A 435 9.08 4.05 -13.03
CA ALA A 435 10.16 4.99 -12.73
C ALA A 435 9.61 6.35 -12.26
N GLY A 436 8.59 6.86 -12.96
CA GLY A 436 7.97 8.14 -12.64
C GLY A 436 7.40 8.23 -11.22
N ALA A 437 6.76 7.18 -10.72
CA ALA A 437 6.26 7.16 -9.35
C ALA A 437 7.40 7.21 -8.32
N ASN A 438 8.52 6.54 -8.57
CA ASN A 438 9.70 6.62 -7.71
C ASN A 438 10.29 8.04 -7.69
N LEU A 439 10.49 8.62 -8.86
CA LEU A 439 11.05 9.95 -9.02
C LEU A 439 10.15 11.04 -8.42
N ALA A 440 8.85 11.01 -8.68
CA ALA A 440 7.89 11.96 -8.14
C ALA A 440 7.81 11.90 -6.61
N GLY A 441 7.75 10.68 -6.06
CA GLY A 441 7.73 10.48 -4.61
C GLY A 441 9.01 10.98 -3.93
N PHE A 442 10.16 10.65 -4.50
CA PHE A 442 11.45 11.11 -4.01
C PHE A 442 11.58 12.63 -4.07
N LYS A 443 11.32 13.23 -5.23
CA LYS A 443 11.49 14.68 -5.45
C LYS A 443 10.81 15.52 -4.37
N LYS A 444 9.58 15.20 -4.03
CA LYS A 444 8.84 15.96 -3.02
C LYS A 444 9.47 15.89 -1.63
N VAL A 445 9.97 14.72 -1.23
CA VAL A 445 10.67 14.55 0.06
C VAL A 445 12.02 15.24 0.02
N ALA A 446 12.77 15.08 -1.07
CA ALA A 446 14.07 15.73 -1.28
C ALA A 446 13.97 17.27 -1.20
N ASP A 447 13.02 17.85 -1.94
CA ASP A 447 12.80 19.31 -1.94
C ASP A 447 12.48 19.82 -0.52
N ALA A 448 11.67 19.09 0.25
CA ALA A 448 11.34 19.45 1.64
C ALA A 448 12.57 19.35 2.54
N MET A 449 13.33 18.25 2.47
CA MET A 449 14.54 18.04 3.27
C MET A 449 15.61 19.10 2.96
N MET A 450 15.79 19.48 1.67
CA MET A 450 16.71 20.52 1.27
C MET A 450 16.27 21.90 1.76
N ALA A 451 14.99 22.23 1.67
CA ALA A 451 14.44 23.50 2.12
C ALA A 451 14.49 23.70 3.64
N GLN A 452 14.36 22.60 4.42
CA GLN A 452 14.42 22.63 5.88
C GLN A 452 15.85 22.63 6.43
N GLY A 453 16.83 22.35 5.60
CA GLY A 453 18.26 22.34 5.98
C GLY A 453 18.68 21.01 6.62
N ILE A 454 19.70 21.08 7.47
CA ILE A 454 20.27 19.91 8.15
C ILE A 454 19.71 19.88 9.57
N VAL A 455 18.65 19.10 9.77
CA VAL A 455 17.92 18.95 11.04
C VAL A 455 17.89 17.49 11.47
#